data_26f89610f3235df93a8eeeaca0562e8f
#
_entry.id   26f89610f3235df93a8eeeaca0562e8f
#
_cell.length_a   1.000
_cell.length_b   1.000
_cell.length_c   1.000
_cell.angle_alpha   90.00
_cell.angle_beta   90.00
_cell.angle_gamma   90.00
#
_symmetry.space_group_name_H-M   'P 1'
#
loop_
_entity.id
_entity.type
_entity.pdbx_description
1 polymer ?
#
loop_
_entity_poly.entity_id
_entity_poly.type
_entity_poly.pdbx_seq_one_letter_code
_entity_poly.pdbx_strand_id
1 'polypeptide(L)'
;MGLTAIGDTLIASGHPGRTTAPELGSPNLGIIRSDDSARSWSPVSLTGEKDFHALAAGPDESLYGLASDSIELLRSDDTGQTWSPAGEVVAVNLAIDAAGQLFAATPDGLQVSADEGATFTTVNDAPLLYLLAASPDSKRLVGVGNGGQIWVRPASGAEWVPAGTTHGSAQAITITNGGDILVFDQSGLTALPR
;
A
#
# COMPACT_ATOMS: atom_id res chain seq x y z
N MET A 1 3.99 -7.43 -5.25
CA MET A 1 2.94 -6.82 -6.10
C MET A 1 2.29 -5.70 -5.32
N GLY A 2 2.26 -4.50 -5.90
CA GLY A 2 1.54 -3.35 -5.35
C GLY A 2 0.09 -3.32 -5.85
N LEU A 3 -0.84 -2.96 -4.96
CA LEU A 3 -2.24 -2.72 -5.28
C LEU A 3 -2.77 -1.61 -4.38
N THR A 4 -3.43 -0.63 -4.98
CA THR A 4 -4.13 0.44 -4.27
C THR A 4 -5.41 0.82 -5.03
N ALA A 5 -6.22 1.70 -4.46
CA ALA A 5 -7.45 2.18 -5.08
C ALA A 5 -7.58 3.70 -4.98
N ILE A 6 -8.13 4.31 -6.03
CA ILE A 6 -8.57 5.71 -6.08
C ILE A 6 -10.05 5.70 -6.44
N GLY A 7 -10.93 5.99 -5.48
CA GLY A 7 -12.36 5.80 -5.67
C GLY A 7 -12.67 4.34 -6.06
N ASP A 8 -13.34 4.16 -7.19
CA ASP A 8 -13.70 2.83 -7.73
C ASP A 8 -12.64 2.25 -8.69
N THR A 9 -11.57 2.99 -8.94
CA THR A 9 -10.47 2.58 -9.82
C THR A 9 -9.40 1.82 -9.02
N LEU A 10 -8.99 0.66 -9.52
CA LEU A 10 -7.86 -0.11 -8.97
C LEU A 10 -6.60 0.21 -9.77
N ILE A 11 -5.50 0.45 -9.07
CA ILE A 11 -4.16 0.64 -9.62
C ILE A 11 -3.25 -0.47 -9.08
N ALA A 12 -2.58 -1.18 -9.97
CA ALA A 12 -1.72 -2.28 -9.58
C ALA A 12 -0.39 -2.29 -10.33
N SER A 13 0.56 -3.04 -9.79
CA SER A 13 1.87 -3.33 -10.38
C SER A 13 2.33 -4.73 -9.99
N GLY A 14 3.28 -5.27 -10.75
CA GLY A 14 3.85 -6.58 -10.47
C GLY A 14 4.47 -7.23 -11.72
N HIS A 15 4.52 -8.55 -11.69
CA HIS A 15 5.00 -9.37 -12.79
C HIS A 15 3.87 -10.05 -13.53
N PRO A 16 4.00 -10.27 -14.87
CA PRO A 16 3.02 -11.02 -15.63
C PRO A 16 2.99 -12.49 -15.18
N GLY A 17 1.80 -13.03 -15.02
CA GLY A 17 1.56 -14.45 -14.82
C GLY A 17 1.48 -15.19 -16.16
N ARG A 18 1.26 -16.51 -16.12
CA ARG A 18 1.17 -17.36 -17.32
C ARG A 18 0.03 -17.00 -18.26
N THR A 19 -1.03 -16.40 -17.74
CA THR A 19 -2.25 -16.02 -18.48
C THR A 19 -2.41 -14.52 -18.63
N THR A 20 -1.40 -13.75 -18.25
CA THR A 20 -1.43 -12.29 -18.44
C THR A 20 -1.38 -11.96 -19.91
N ALA A 21 -2.26 -11.07 -20.36
CA ALA A 21 -2.31 -10.60 -21.71
C ALA A 21 -0.99 -9.88 -22.09
N PRO A 22 -0.37 -10.17 -23.23
CA PRO A 22 0.95 -9.64 -23.60
C PRO A 22 1.04 -8.13 -23.61
N GLU A 23 -0.06 -7.44 -23.91
CA GLU A 23 -0.16 -5.97 -23.93
C GLU A 23 0.03 -5.32 -22.55
N LEU A 24 -0.13 -6.08 -21.46
CA LEU A 24 0.12 -5.57 -20.10
C LEU A 24 1.61 -5.49 -19.75
N GLY A 25 2.49 -6.07 -20.57
CA GLY A 25 3.94 -5.90 -20.45
C GLY A 25 4.70 -7.11 -19.90
N SER A 26 6.00 -7.11 -20.18
CA SER A 26 6.98 -8.09 -19.70
C SER A 26 8.37 -7.45 -19.76
N PRO A 27 9.29 -7.69 -18.80
CA PRO A 27 9.17 -8.60 -17.64
C PRO A 27 8.28 -8.05 -16.50
N ASN A 28 8.00 -6.75 -16.51
CA ASN A 28 7.24 -6.05 -15.48
C ASN A 28 5.95 -5.47 -16.06
N LEU A 29 4.87 -5.42 -15.27
CA LEU A 29 3.61 -4.83 -15.71
C LEU A 29 3.66 -3.30 -15.76
N GLY A 30 4.62 -2.68 -15.06
CA GLY A 30 4.56 -1.25 -14.81
C GLY A 30 3.34 -0.92 -13.96
N ILE A 31 2.61 0.11 -14.36
CA ILE A 31 1.32 0.46 -13.76
C ILE A 31 0.20 -0.03 -14.68
N ILE A 32 -0.72 -0.79 -14.11
CA ILE A 32 -1.95 -1.24 -14.75
C ILE A 32 -3.17 -0.74 -13.97
N ARG A 33 -4.27 -0.51 -14.68
CA ARG A 33 -5.50 0.05 -14.14
C ARG A 33 -6.70 -0.82 -14.47
N SER A 34 -7.65 -0.90 -13.54
CA SER A 34 -8.97 -1.49 -13.74
C SER A 34 -10.06 -0.55 -13.24
N ASP A 35 -11.07 -0.32 -14.09
CA ASP A 35 -12.25 0.48 -13.79
C ASP A 35 -13.52 -0.38 -13.67
N ASP A 36 -13.37 -1.71 -13.63
CA ASP A 36 -14.47 -2.67 -13.66
C ASP A 36 -14.38 -3.74 -12.55
N SER A 37 -13.81 -3.36 -11.39
CA SER A 37 -13.64 -4.26 -10.24
C SER A 37 -12.73 -5.46 -10.54
N ALA A 38 -11.60 -5.21 -11.18
CA ALA A 38 -10.57 -6.18 -11.55
C ALA A 38 -10.99 -7.24 -12.59
N ARG A 39 -12.09 -7.02 -13.34
CA ARG A 39 -12.50 -7.93 -14.42
C ARG A 39 -11.62 -7.78 -15.66
N SER A 40 -11.18 -6.56 -15.94
CA SER A 40 -10.20 -6.27 -16.97
C SER A 40 -9.15 -5.26 -16.50
N TRP A 41 -7.99 -5.29 -17.12
CA TRP A 41 -6.86 -4.43 -16.81
C TRP A 41 -6.29 -3.82 -18.07
N SER A 42 -5.85 -2.57 -17.99
CA SER A 42 -5.19 -1.83 -19.08
C SER A 42 -3.85 -1.29 -18.61
N PRO A 43 -2.81 -1.27 -19.47
CA PRO A 43 -1.54 -0.65 -19.13
C PRO A 43 -1.70 0.88 -19.06
N VAL A 44 -0.99 1.51 -18.12
CA VAL A 44 -0.99 2.96 -17.92
C VAL A 44 0.39 3.54 -18.23
N SER A 45 1.42 3.09 -17.51
CA SER A 45 2.78 3.62 -17.65
C SER A 45 3.84 2.61 -17.20
N LEU A 46 5.11 2.89 -17.51
CA LEU A 46 6.28 2.12 -17.08
C LEU A 46 6.20 0.62 -17.43
N THR A 47 5.42 0.29 -18.47
CA THR A 47 5.21 -1.07 -18.96
C THR A 47 6.53 -1.71 -19.40
N GLY A 48 6.87 -2.86 -18.86
CA GLY A 48 8.14 -3.55 -19.08
C GLY A 48 9.31 -3.03 -18.24
N GLU A 49 9.16 -1.88 -17.56
CA GLU A 49 10.26 -1.19 -16.91
C GLU A 49 10.26 -1.38 -15.39
N LYS A 50 9.13 -1.13 -14.72
CA LYS A 50 9.05 -1.10 -13.26
C LYS A 50 8.11 -2.16 -12.69
N ASP A 51 8.48 -2.64 -11.50
CA ASP A 51 7.66 -3.49 -10.64
C ASP A 51 7.56 -2.83 -9.26
N PHE A 52 6.46 -2.16 -9.00
CA PHE A 52 6.21 -1.56 -7.70
C PHE A 52 5.67 -2.61 -6.73
N HIS A 53 6.44 -2.92 -5.71
CA HIS A 53 6.02 -3.82 -4.64
C HIS A 53 5.18 -3.12 -3.56
N ALA A 54 5.38 -1.82 -3.38
CA ALA A 54 4.53 -1.00 -2.54
C ALA A 54 3.90 0.13 -3.38
N LEU A 55 2.59 0.24 -3.30
CA LEU A 55 1.80 1.32 -3.89
C LEU A 55 0.85 1.87 -2.82
N ALA A 56 0.75 3.19 -2.73
CA ALA A 56 -0.21 3.85 -1.87
C ALA A 56 -0.87 5.02 -2.61
N ALA A 57 -2.18 5.19 -2.41
CA ALA A 57 -2.94 6.32 -2.93
C ALA A 57 -3.30 7.28 -1.80
N GLY A 58 -3.14 8.57 -2.04
CA GLY A 58 -3.53 9.65 -1.14
C GLY A 58 -4.97 10.11 -1.35
N PRO A 59 -5.52 10.88 -0.39
CA PRO A 59 -6.87 11.44 -0.51
C PRO A 59 -6.99 12.51 -1.61
N ASP A 60 -5.87 13.02 -2.10
CA ASP A 60 -5.73 13.97 -3.21
C ASP A 60 -5.49 13.28 -4.57
N GLU A 61 -5.70 11.96 -4.63
CA GLU A 61 -5.45 11.09 -5.80
C GLU A 61 -3.97 10.96 -6.19
N SER A 62 -3.05 11.50 -5.39
CA SER A 62 -1.62 11.23 -5.55
C SER A 62 -1.30 9.75 -5.35
N LEU A 63 -0.34 9.24 -6.10
CA LEU A 63 0.18 7.88 -5.93
C LEU A 63 1.64 7.93 -5.51
N TYR A 64 2.01 7.01 -4.63
CA TYR A 64 3.40 6.75 -4.28
C TYR A 64 3.74 5.30 -4.58
N GLY A 65 4.89 5.08 -5.20
CA GLY A 65 5.37 3.76 -5.59
C GLY A 65 6.82 3.54 -5.22
N LEU A 66 7.10 2.37 -4.66
CA LEU A 66 8.45 1.90 -4.36
C LEU A 66 8.70 0.61 -5.13
N ALA A 67 9.68 0.64 -6.05
CA ALA A 67 10.03 -0.51 -6.85
C ALA A 67 10.89 -1.51 -6.06
N SER A 68 10.84 -2.79 -6.43
CA SER A 68 11.58 -3.85 -5.76
C SER A 68 13.10 -3.75 -5.87
N ASP A 69 13.59 -3.04 -6.87
CA ASP A 69 15.01 -2.89 -7.22
C ASP A 69 15.60 -1.53 -6.81
N SER A 70 14.82 -0.69 -6.09
CA SER A 70 15.20 0.68 -5.78
C SER A 70 14.71 1.10 -4.39
N ILE A 71 15.46 2.02 -3.77
CA ILE A 71 15.02 2.76 -2.58
C ILE A 71 14.41 4.11 -2.95
N GLU A 72 14.45 4.47 -4.24
CA GLU A 72 13.86 5.70 -4.75
C GLU A 72 12.35 5.61 -4.70
N LEU A 73 11.74 6.50 -3.93
CA LEU A 73 10.30 6.67 -3.87
C LEU A 73 9.85 7.54 -5.04
N LEU A 74 8.93 7.03 -5.85
CA LEU A 74 8.33 7.75 -6.94
C LEU A 74 6.94 8.26 -6.56
N ARG A 75 6.58 9.46 -7.06
CA ARG A 75 5.27 10.08 -6.91
C ARG A 75 4.64 10.36 -8.28
N SER A 76 3.35 10.19 -8.36
CA SER A 76 2.49 10.57 -9.50
C SER A 76 1.34 11.42 -9.01
N ASP A 77 1.05 12.53 -9.71
CA ASP A 77 -0.07 13.44 -9.45
C ASP A 77 -1.17 13.32 -10.53
N ASP A 78 -1.06 12.32 -11.40
CA ASP A 78 -1.96 12.12 -12.55
C ASP A 78 -2.45 10.66 -12.65
N THR A 79 -2.72 10.06 -11.49
CA THR A 79 -3.24 8.67 -11.37
C THR A 79 -2.34 7.62 -12.02
N GLY A 80 -1.03 7.82 -11.98
CA GLY A 80 -0.02 6.87 -12.42
C GLY A 80 0.41 7.01 -13.88
N GLN A 81 0.04 8.08 -14.58
CA GLN A 81 0.43 8.30 -15.98
C GLN A 81 1.90 8.75 -16.05
N THR A 82 2.31 9.69 -15.20
CA THR A 82 3.70 10.16 -15.10
C THR A 82 4.21 10.05 -13.66
N TRP A 83 5.50 9.85 -13.53
CA TRP A 83 6.17 9.63 -12.25
C TRP A 83 7.40 10.49 -12.13
N SER A 84 7.63 11.04 -10.94
CA SER A 84 8.81 11.83 -10.57
C SER A 84 9.40 11.34 -9.25
N PRO A 85 10.72 11.46 -9.05
CA PRO A 85 11.33 11.20 -7.74
C PRO A 85 10.73 12.08 -6.65
N ALA A 86 10.37 11.47 -5.51
CA ALA A 86 9.91 12.17 -4.31
C ALA A 86 10.99 12.20 -3.22
N GLY A 87 11.68 11.08 -3.01
CA GLY A 87 12.72 10.92 -2.01
C GLY A 87 13.26 9.50 -1.99
N GLU A 88 13.84 9.09 -0.87
CA GLU A 88 14.39 7.75 -0.69
C GLU A 88 13.90 7.13 0.63
N VAL A 89 13.51 5.86 0.58
CA VAL A 89 13.13 5.08 1.77
C VAL A 89 13.31 3.59 1.53
N VAL A 90 13.81 2.87 2.53
CA VAL A 90 13.83 1.41 2.52
C VAL A 90 12.57 0.92 3.20
N ALA A 91 11.53 0.60 2.45
CA ALA A 91 10.26 0.15 3.00
C ALA A 91 9.71 -1.07 2.27
N VAL A 92 8.94 -1.88 2.99
CA VAL A 92 8.23 -3.05 2.45
C VAL A 92 6.77 -2.75 2.14
N ASN A 93 6.21 -1.69 2.72
CA ASN A 93 4.83 -1.29 2.50
C ASN A 93 4.63 0.21 2.76
N LEU A 94 3.63 0.80 2.13
CA LEU A 94 3.28 2.22 2.21
C LEU A 94 1.79 2.39 2.50
N ALA A 95 1.41 3.45 3.23
CA ALA A 95 0.03 3.89 3.37
C ALA A 95 -0.03 5.41 3.59
N ILE A 96 -1.15 6.04 3.22
CA ILE A 96 -1.34 7.49 3.36
C ILE A 96 -2.57 7.74 4.21
N ASP A 97 -2.45 8.61 5.21
CA ASP A 97 -3.59 8.99 6.05
C ASP A 97 -4.37 10.20 5.46
N ALA A 98 -5.48 10.55 6.11
CA ALA A 98 -6.35 11.64 5.68
C ALA A 98 -5.71 13.04 5.75
N ALA A 99 -4.58 13.17 6.43
CA ALA A 99 -3.80 14.40 6.47
C ALA A 99 -2.74 14.47 5.36
N GLY A 100 -2.68 13.44 4.49
CA GLY A 100 -1.65 13.31 3.43
C GLY A 100 -0.29 12.86 3.96
N GLN A 101 -0.21 12.38 5.20
CA GLN A 101 1.04 11.86 5.75
C GLN A 101 1.31 10.47 5.15
N LEU A 102 2.49 10.31 4.56
CA LEU A 102 2.94 9.04 3.99
C LEU A 102 3.67 8.20 5.05
N PHE A 103 3.10 7.07 5.39
CA PHE A 103 3.68 6.09 6.31
C PHE A 103 4.41 5.00 5.54
N ALA A 104 5.60 4.66 6.01
CA ALA A 104 6.46 3.62 5.45
C ALA A 104 6.79 2.56 6.51
N ALA A 105 6.41 1.31 6.26
CA ALA A 105 6.82 0.17 7.07
C ALA A 105 8.24 -0.23 6.67
N THR A 106 9.21 0.03 7.55
CA THR A 106 10.63 -0.23 7.30
C THR A 106 11.15 -1.35 8.21
N PRO A 107 12.29 -1.95 7.89
CA PRO A 107 12.92 -2.95 8.77
C PRO A 107 13.24 -2.42 10.18
N ASP A 108 13.49 -1.12 10.30
CA ASP A 108 13.88 -0.47 11.57
C ASP A 108 12.67 0.11 12.34
N GLY A 109 11.45 -0.01 11.79
CA GLY A 109 10.22 0.51 12.39
C GLY A 109 9.36 1.32 11.43
N LEU A 110 8.27 1.86 11.94
CA LEU A 110 7.39 2.71 11.16
C LEU A 110 8.00 4.11 11.03
N GLN A 111 8.02 4.63 9.82
CA GLN A 111 8.44 6.00 9.52
C GLN A 111 7.27 6.78 8.90
N VAL A 112 7.33 8.10 9.00
CA VAL A 112 6.33 9.01 8.41
C VAL A 112 7.02 10.19 7.72
N SER A 113 6.48 10.56 6.57
CA SER A 113 6.79 11.79 5.84
C SER A 113 5.57 12.71 5.88
N ALA A 114 5.82 14.00 6.14
CA ALA A 114 4.82 15.06 6.08
C ALA A 114 5.14 16.08 4.95
N ASP A 115 6.13 15.77 4.10
CA ASP A 115 6.66 16.61 3.02
C ASP A 115 6.67 15.84 1.69
N GLU A 116 5.58 15.09 1.44
CA GLU A 116 5.34 14.39 0.17
C GLU A 116 6.40 13.33 -0.18
N GLY A 117 7.00 12.72 0.84
CA GLY A 117 8.00 11.67 0.67
C GLY A 117 9.45 12.17 0.58
N ALA A 118 9.68 13.48 0.68
CA ALA A 118 11.03 14.05 0.59
C ALA A 118 11.91 13.65 1.77
N THR A 119 11.36 13.64 2.99
CA THR A 119 12.07 13.17 4.19
C THR A 119 11.19 12.29 5.06
N PHE A 120 11.80 11.38 5.80
CA PHE A 120 11.12 10.47 6.71
C PHE A 120 11.64 10.58 8.14
N THR A 121 10.74 10.52 9.11
CA THR A 121 11.05 10.51 10.53
C THR A 121 10.44 9.30 11.22
N THR A 122 11.11 8.75 12.23
CA THR A 122 10.60 7.59 12.97
C THR A 122 9.34 7.94 13.75
N VAL A 123 8.31 7.09 13.65
CA VAL A 123 7.13 7.15 14.50
C VAL A 123 7.43 6.42 15.79
N ASN A 124 7.66 7.18 16.88
CA ASN A 124 7.92 6.61 18.18
C ASN A 124 6.70 5.80 18.69
N ASP A 125 6.98 4.74 19.45
CA ASP A 125 5.97 3.87 20.06
C ASP A 125 5.03 3.15 19.07
N ALA A 126 5.36 3.16 17.76
CA ALA A 126 4.66 2.38 16.76
C ALA A 126 5.11 0.91 16.80
N PRO A 127 4.20 -0.05 16.54
CA PRO A 127 4.60 -1.44 16.39
C PRO A 127 5.47 -1.63 15.14
N LEU A 128 6.36 -2.64 15.18
CA LEU A 128 7.11 -3.04 14.00
C LEU A 128 6.18 -3.79 13.04
N LEU A 129 5.83 -3.14 11.94
CA LEU A 129 4.86 -3.62 10.94
C LEU A 129 5.56 -4.08 9.66
N TYR A 130 5.03 -5.14 9.03
CA TYR A 130 5.44 -5.56 7.69
C TYR A 130 4.31 -5.45 6.65
N LEU A 131 3.06 -5.36 7.08
CA LEU A 131 1.93 -4.95 6.24
C LEU A 131 1.30 -3.69 6.82
N LEU A 132 0.85 -2.81 5.95
CA LEU A 132 0.24 -1.55 6.29
C LEU A 132 -0.80 -1.18 5.23
N ALA A 133 -1.96 -0.71 5.66
CA ALA A 133 -3.00 -0.21 4.76
C ALA A 133 -3.78 0.93 5.42
N ALA A 134 -4.33 1.81 4.59
CA ALA A 134 -5.31 2.81 5.02
C ALA A 134 -6.73 2.33 4.73
N SER A 135 -7.71 2.83 5.51
CA SER A 135 -9.13 2.71 5.14
C SER A 135 -9.42 3.53 3.87
N PRO A 136 -10.47 3.20 3.09
CA PRO A 136 -10.81 3.95 1.88
C PRO A 136 -11.01 5.45 2.09
N ASP A 137 -11.44 5.88 3.29
CA ASP A 137 -11.52 7.29 3.68
C ASP A 137 -10.24 7.84 4.30
N SER A 138 -9.16 7.05 4.29
CA SER A 138 -7.83 7.35 4.86
C SER A 138 -7.81 7.75 6.35
N LYS A 139 -8.92 7.56 7.07
CA LYS A 139 -9.02 7.97 8.48
C LYS A 139 -8.50 6.93 9.46
N ARG A 140 -8.22 5.72 9.03
CA ARG A 140 -7.64 4.65 9.84
C ARG A 140 -6.48 4.01 9.10
N LEU A 141 -5.46 3.64 9.85
CA LEU A 141 -4.41 2.75 9.39
C LEU A 141 -4.57 1.41 10.09
N VAL A 142 -4.30 0.33 9.38
CA VAL A 142 -4.21 -1.02 9.91
C VAL A 142 -2.89 -1.63 9.48
N GLY A 143 -2.28 -2.43 10.34
CA GLY A 143 -1.04 -3.11 10.00
C GLY A 143 -0.90 -4.46 10.70
N VAL A 144 0.00 -5.29 10.18
CA VAL A 144 0.38 -6.57 10.77
C VAL A 144 1.83 -6.51 11.20
N GLY A 145 2.07 -6.79 12.47
CA GLY A 145 3.39 -6.86 13.05
C GLY A 145 3.98 -8.27 13.04
N ASN A 146 5.26 -8.36 13.40
CA ASN A 146 5.95 -9.63 13.57
C ASN A 146 5.20 -10.50 14.60
N GLY A 147 4.97 -11.78 14.24
CA GLY A 147 4.15 -12.70 15.05
C GLY A 147 2.65 -12.65 14.75
N GLY A 148 2.24 -11.90 13.72
CA GLY A 148 0.85 -11.88 13.24
C GLY A 148 -0.09 -10.99 14.05
N GLN A 149 0.42 -10.16 14.94
CA GLN A 149 -0.38 -9.19 15.70
C GLN A 149 -0.93 -8.12 14.75
N ILE A 150 -2.24 -7.90 14.81
CA ILE A 150 -2.93 -6.85 14.05
C ILE A 150 -3.05 -5.60 14.91
N TRP A 151 -2.76 -4.46 14.32
CA TRP A 151 -2.79 -3.16 14.95
C TRP A 151 -3.62 -2.18 14.14
N VAL A 152 -4.34 -1.30 14.82
CA VAL A 152 -5.10 -0.22 14.20
C VAL A 152 -4.68 1.11 14.83
N ARG A 153 -4.46 2.11 13.97
CA ARG A 153 -4.29 3.52 14.38
C ARG A 153 -5.57 4.28 14.02
N PRO A 154 -6.31 4.80 15.02
CA PRO A 154 -7.56 5.51 14.78
C PRO A 154 -7.33 6.87 14.08
N ALA A 155 -8.40 7.42 13.51
CA ALA A 155 -8.43 8.71 12.82
C ALA A 155 -7.94 9.91 13.64
N SER A 156 -8.01 9.84 14.97
CA SER A 156 -7.55 10.89 15.88
C SER A 156 -6.04 11.08 15.91
N GLY A 157 -5.27 10.27 15.15
CA GLY A 157 -3.80 10.27 15.22
C GLY A 157 -3.24 9.74 16.54
N ALA A 158 -4.09 9.09 17.34
CA ALA A 158 -3.75 8.49 18.60
C ALA A 158 -2.83 7.26 18.44
N GLU A 159 -2.55 6.62 19.55
CA GLU A 159 -1.69 5.44 19.64
C GLU A 159 -2.23 4.26 18.82
N TRP A 160 -1.32 3.38 18.43
CA TRP A 160 -1.65 2.08 17.84
C TRP A 160 -2.28 1.18 18.91
N VAL A 161 -3.44 0.60 18.58
CA VAL A 161 -4.14 -0.33 19.47
C VAL A 161 -4.18 -1.73 18.85
N PRO A 162 -3.97 -2.80 19.66
CA PRO A 162 -4.10 -4.16 19.18
C PRO A 162 -5.57 -4.45 18.80
N ALA A 163 -5.75 -5.14 17.65
CA ALA A 163 -7.07 -5.42 17.08
C ALA A 163 -7.29 -6.91 16.75
N GLY A 164 -6.33 -7.77 17.06
CA GLY A 164 -6.43 -9.20 16.80
C GLY A 164 -5.12 -9.83 16.36
N THR A 165 -5.22 -11.03 15.81
CA THR A 165 -4.08 -11.79 15.28
C THR A 165 -4.45 -12.52 13.99
N THR A 166 -3.47 -12.75 13.12
CA THR A 166 -3.62 -13.54 11.90
C THR A 166 -3.47 -15.04 12.18
N HIS A 167 -3.94 -15.89 11.27
CA HIS A 167 -3.77 -17.34 11.33
C HIS A 167 -2.57 -17.76 10.45
N GLY A 168 -1.36 -17.38 10.87
CA GLY A 168 -0.13 -17.59 10.11
C GLY A 168 0.35 -16.32 9.41
N SER A 169 1.20 -16.47 8.37
CA SER A 169 1.75 -15.33 7.66
C SER A 169 0.66 -14.65 6.81
N ALA A 170 0.36 -13.40 7.15
CA ALA A 170 -0.54 -12.58 6.35
C ALA A 170 0.15 -12.11 5.06
N GLN A 171 -0.59 -12.11 3.96
CA GLN A 171 -0.16 -11.66 2.64
C GLN A 171 -0.77 -10.31 2.28
N ALA A 172 -1.95 -10.01 2.83
CA ALA A 172 -2.63 -8.73 2.65
C ALA A 172 -3.51 -8.41 3.86
N ILE A 173 -3.68 -7.13 4.11
CA ILE A 173 -4.61 -6.60 5.10
C ILE A 173 -5.27 -5.34 4.56
N THR A 174 -6.52 -5.12 4.94
CA THR A 174 -7.21 -3.85 4.74
C THR A 174 -8.21 -3.60 5.87
N ILE A 175 -8.71 -2.38 5.97
CA ILE A 175 -9.73 -1.99 6.93
C ILE A 175 -10.83 -1.20 6.21
N THR A 176 -12.09 -1.53 6.47
CA THR A 176 -13.23 -0.81 5.90
C THR A 176 -13.47 0.53 6.60
N ASN A 177 -14.24 1.43 5.99
CA ASN A 177 -14.68 2.66 6.65
C ASN A 177 -15.52 2.37 7.92
N GLY A 178 -16.17 1.21 7.99
CA GLY A 178 -16.91 0.72 9.16
C GLY A 178 -16.01 0.28 10.32
N GLY A 179 -14.76 -0.06 10.01
CA GLY A 179 -13.77 -0.56 10.97
C GLY A 179 -13.57 -2.08 10.94
N ASP A 180 -14.27 -2.80 10.07
CA ASP A 180 -14.02 -4.23 9.89
C ASP A 180 -12.68 -4.44 9.20
N ILE A 181 -11.89 -5.37 9.72
CA ILE A 181 -10.56 -5.69 9.19
C ILE A 181 -10.67 -6.95 8.34
N LEU A 182 -10.14 -6.89 7.13
CA LEU A 182 -10.05 -8.03 6.22
C LEU A 182 -8.59 -8.45 6.12
N VAL A 183 -8.31 -9.71 6.40
CA VAL A 183 -6.97 -10.30 6.33
C VAL A 183 -6.98 -11.47 5.36
N PHE A 184 -6.00 -11.51 4.49
CA PHE A 184 -5.70 -12.69 3.67
C PHE A 184 -4.41 -13.32 4.18
N ASP A 185 -4.52 -14.52 4.72
CA ASP A 185 -3.41 -15.29 5.28
C ASP A 185 -3.44 -16.75 4.82
N GLN A 186 -2.68 -17.63 5.47
CA GLN A 186 -2.62 -19.05 5.11
C GLN A 186 -3.94 -19.80 5.26
N SER A 187 -4.88 -19.29 6.05
CA SER A 187 -6.23 -19.86 6.23
C SER A 187 -7.24 -19.37 5.17
N GLY A 188 -6.84 -18.38 4.37
CA GLY A 188 -7.67 -17.70 3.38
C GLY A 188 -8.08 -16.30 3.81
N LEU A 189 -9.22 -15.81 3.31
CA LEU A 189 -9.75 -14.50 3.65
C LEU A 189 -10.58 -14.59 4.94
N THR A 190 -10.18 -13.82 5.94
CA THR A 190 -10.87 -13.70 7.23
C THR A 190 -11.33 -12.26 7.44
N ALA A 191 -12.54 -12.08 7.96
CA ALA A 191 -13.07 -10.81 8.42
C ALA A 191 -13.08 -10.78 9.95
N LEU A 192 -12.48 -9.75 10.53
CA LEU A 192 -12.55 -9.44 11.95
C LEU A 192 -13.49 -8.24 12.11
N PRO A 193 -14.70 -8.44 12.63
CA PRO A 193 -15.64 -7.36 12.82
C PRO A 193 -15.14 -6.41 13.92
N ARG A 194 -15.55 -5.15 13.81
CA ARG A 194 -15.30 -4.10 14.78
C ARG A 194 -15.81 -4.44 16.19
#